data_52ba2bb4045b04f73beb4cd226dc24e9
#
_entry.id   52ba2bb4045b04f73beb4cd226dc24e9
#
_cell.length_a   1.000
_cell.length_b   1.000
_cell.length_c   1.000
_cell.angle_alpha   90.00
_cell.angle_beta   90.00
_cell.angle_gamma   90.00
#
_symmetry.space_group_name_H-M   'P 1'
#
loop_
_entity.id
_entity.type
_entity.pdbx_description
1 polymer ?
#
loop_
_entity_poly.entity_id
_entity_poly.type
_entity_poly.pdbx_seq_one_letter_code
_entity_poly.pdbx_strand_id
1 'polypeptide(L)'
;MKTKSLANVGLASLLLVSPLIEASAFTVTIDAGHGHETPGKRAVDDSFREWDINAKVANYLEPMLEGKGITVYRVDDETGQTDVSLNARLQRAISYGSDLHVSIHQNATGDTWSEATGTETYYSCLGSQESQELARQVAQKMAEYIGTKNRGNKDASQSLFITREFTKAGIDANLYEGLFMSNQQDVAQMKTDDYANAYAKAIAESILSTYRTEISNEPFTVRVKKDLNETLTIRDTAHYTGNMTGEIAPGTVVTIVDVENGWGKLKSGLGWINISGKFVEEITLN
;
A
#
# COMPACT_ATOMS: atom_id res chain seq x y z
N MET A 1 19.67 -2.16 -80.09
CA MET A 1 18.65 -2.21 -79.03
C MET A 1 19.31 -2.75 -77.76
N LYS A 2 19.51 -1.92 -76.76
CA LYS A 2 20.10 -2.32 -75.44
C LYS A 2 18.97 -2.39 -74.45
N THR A 3 18.65 -3.59 -73.98
CA THR A 3 17.70 -3.85 -72.86
C THR A 3 18.34 -3.49 -71.55
N LYS A 4 17.74 -2.57 -70.77
CA LYS A 4 18.11 -2.24 -69.38
C LYS A 4 17.40 -3.21 -68.44
N SER A 5 18.16 -3.97 -67.69
CA SER A 5 17.68 -4.76 -66.59
C SER A 5 17.40 -3.85 -65.38
N LEU A 6 16.17 -3.91 -64.86
CA LEU A 6 15.77 -3.28 -63.55
C LEU A 6 16.12 -4.23 -62.45
N ALA A 7 17.04 -3.81 -61.58
CA ALA A 7 17.32 -4.52 -60.32
C ALA A 7 16.25 -4.17 -59.31
N ASN A 8 15.52 -5.17 -58.82
CA ASN A 8 14.63 -5.07 -57.67
C ASN A 8 15.48 -4.99 -56.38
N VAL A 9 15.44 -3.85 -55.74
CA VAL A 9 15.98 -3.69 -54.37
C VAL A 9 14.86 -4.09 -53.39
N GLY A 10 14.98 -5.28 -52.84
CA GLY A 10 14.10 -5.72 -51.77
C GLY A 10 14.41 -4.97 -50.46
N LEU A 11 13.45 -4.22 -49.99
CA LEU A 11 13.51 -3.55 -48.66
C LEU A 11 13.27 -4.62 -47.57
N ALA A 12 14.32 -5.11 -46.92
CA ALA A 12 14.21 -5.97 -45.77
C ALA A 12 13.83 -5.10 -44.56
N SER A 13 12.57 -5.19 -44.12
CA SER A 13 12.10 -4.60 -42.89
C SER A 13 12.71 -5.34 -41.69
N LEU A 14 13.69 -4.74 -41.05
CA LEU A 14 14.25 -5.23 -39.80
C LEU A 14 13.24 -4.95 -38.66
N LEU A 15 12.46 -5.95 -38.27
CA LEU A 15 11.66 -5.90 -37.06
C LEU A 15 12.61 -5.87 -35.88
N LEU A 16 12.82 -4.69 -35.29
CA LEU A 16 13.43 -4.53 -33.98
C LEU A 16 12.48 -5.11 -32.96
N VAL A 17 12.68 -6.35 -32.58
CA VAL A 17 12.08 -6.92 -31.35
C VAL A 17 12.80 -6.28 -30.18
N SER A 18 12.24 -5.21 -29.63
CA SER A 18 12.67 -4.71 -28.32
C SER A 18 12.45 -5.84 -27.32
N PRO A 19 13.43 -6.19 -26.47
CA PRO A 19 13.16 -7.10 -25.37
C PRO A 19 12.08 -6.48 -24.52
N LEU A 20 10.98 -7.21 -24.31
CA LEU A 20 10.02 -6.90 -23.25
C LEU A 20 10.84 -7.04 -21.96
N ILE A 21 11.20 -5.93 -21.36
CA ILE A 21 11.61 -5.92 -19.96
C ILE A 21 10.32 -6.25 -19.22
N GLU A 22 10.17 -7.50 -18.79
CA GLU A 22 9.14 -7.85 -17.82
C GLU A 22 9.42 -6.96 -16.60
N ALA A 23 8.52 -6.03 -16.33
CA ALA A 23 8.56 -5.28 -15.08
C ALA A 23 8.58 -6.31 -13.95
N SER A 24 9.55 -6.24 -13.05
CA SER A 24 9.55 -7.07 -11.85
C SER A 24 8.22 -6.85 -11.14
N ALA A 25 7.48 -7.93 -10.87
CA ALA A 25 6.20 -7.81 -10.17
C ALA A 25 6.45 -7.19 -8.80
N PHE A 26 5.66 -6.17 -8.44
CA PHE A 26 5.75 -5.53 -7.12
C PHE A 26 5.54 -6.59 -6.04
N THR A 27 6.49 -6.69 -5.12
CA THR A 27 6.53 -7.75 -4.11
C THR A 27 6.23 -7.18 -2.72
N VAL A 28 5.21 -7.71 -2.08
CA VAL A 28 4.83 -7.36 -0.70
C VAL A 28 5.12 -8.53 0.22
N THR A 29 5.83 -8.29 1.31
CA THR A 29 5.92 -9.25 2.40
C THR A 29 4.96 -8.90 3.53
N ILE A 30 4.23 -9.89 4.03
CA ILE A 30 3.27 -9.75 5.13
C ILE A 30 3.81 -10.47 6.36
N ASP A 31 3.63 -9.84 7.49
CA ASP A 31 4.01 -10.30 8.81
C ASP A 31 2.80 -10.25 9.75
N ALA A 32 2.25 -11.41 10.10
CA ALA A 32 1.38 -11.50 11.27
C ALA A 32 2.26 -11.48 12.53
N GLY A 33 2.24 -10.34 13.24
CA GLY A 33 3.10 -10.11 14.39
C GLY A 33 3.01 -11.21 15.45
N HIS A 34 4.14 -11.52 16.07
CA HIS A 34 4.28 -12.55 17.10
C HIS A 34 4.12 -14.00 16.59
N GLY A 35 3.89 -14.93 17.49
CA GLY A 35 3.45 -16.30 17.32
C GLY A 35 2.37 -16.57 18.35
N HIS A 36 1.64 -17.68 18.22
CA HIS A 36 0.52 -18.02 19.08
C HIS A 36 0.92 -18.09 20.58
N GLU A 37 2.11 -18.61 20.87
CA GLU A 37 2.57 -18.78 22.25
C GLU A 37 3.47 -17.61 22.75
N THR A 38 3.53 -16.47 22.04
CA THR A 38 4.32 -15.32 22.48
C THR A 38 3.78 -14.78 23.83
N PRO A 39 4.60 -14.73 24.89
CA PRO A 39 4.14 -14.33 26.22
C PRO A 39 3.57 -12.91 26.25
N GLY A 40 2.42 -12.75 26.92
CA GLY A 40 1.77 -11.44 27.09
C GLY A 40 1.04 -10.89 25.86
N LYS A 41 1.09 -11.58 24.72
CA LYS A 41 0.47 -11.16 23.46
C LYS A 41 -0.91 -11.76 23.29
N ARG A 42 -1.88 -11.23 24.09
CA ARG A 42 -3.25 -11.76 24.18
C ARG A 42 -4.23 -10.73 24.73
N ALA A 43 -5.52 -10.98 24.52
CA ALA A 43 -6.58 -10.23 25.18
C ALA A 43 -6.53 -10.38 26.69
N VAL A 44 -6.97 -9.35 27.44
CA VAL A 44 -6.98 -9.36 28.90
C VAL A 44 -7.82 -10.51 29.46
N ASP A 45 -8.90 -10.92 28.78
CA ASP A 45 -9.76 -12.04 29.14
C ASP A 45 -9.25 -13.41 28.66
N ASP A 46 -8.06 -13.46 28.08
CA ASP A 46 -7.44 -14.65 27.49
C ASP A 46 -8.27 -15.32 26.37
N SER A 47 -9.18 -14.58 25.76
CA SER A 47 -10.11 -15.11 24.76
C SER A 47 -9.50 -15.34 23.38
N PHE A 48 -8.35 -14.73 23.07
CA PHE A 48 -7.54 -14.95 21.87
C PHE A 48 -6.10 -14.49 22.08
N ARG A 49 -5.19 -14.99 21.25
CA ARG A 49 -3.82 -14.51 21.13
C ARG A 49 -3.74 -13.41 20.08
N GLU A 50 -2.83 -12.45 20.24
CA GLU A 50 -2.63 -11.37 19.26
C GLU A 50 -2.40 -11.94 17.86
N TRP A 51 -1.57 -12.98 17.75
CA TRP A 51 -1.29 -13.64 16.49
C TRP A 51 -2.54 -14.18 15.80
N ASP A 52 -3.54 -14.70 16.51
CA ASP A 52 -4.78 -15.23 15.93
C ASP A 52 -5.50 -14.17 15.09
N ILE A 53 -5.56 -12.95 15.62
CA ILE A 53 -6.19 -11.82 14.91
C ILE A 53 -5.30 -11.31 13.79
N ASN A 54 -3.99 -11.19 14.02
CA ASN A 54 -3.04 -10.74 13.01
C ASN A 54 -3.00 -11.70 11.81
N ALA A 55 -2.96 -13.01 12.05
CA ALA A 55 -3.00 -14.05 11.02
C ALA A 55 -4.33 -14.02 10.25
N LYS A 56 -5.45 -13.79 10.93
CA LYS A 56 -6.76 -13.66 10.29
C LYS A 56 -6.79 -12.46 9.33
N VAL A 57 -6.26 -11.31 9.74
CA VAL A 57 -6.13 -10.12 8.87
C VAL A 57 -5.21 -10.40 7.68
N ALA A 58 -4.06 -11.05 7.91
CA ALA A 58 -3.12 -11.42 6.85
C ALA A 58 -3.77 -12.35 5.82
N ASN A 59 -4.55 -13.35 6.26
CA ASN A 59 -5.26 -14.29 5.40
C ASN A 59 -6.34 -13.63 4.52
N TYR A 60 -6.92 -12.50 4.96
CA TYR A 60 -7.80 -11.67 4.12
C TYR A 60 -6.99 -10.77 3.17
N LEU A 61 -5.85 -10.23 3.62
CA LEU A 61 -5.04 -9.29 2.86
C LEU A 61 -4.36 -9.95 1.65
N GLU A 62 -3.78 -11.12 1.84
CA GLU A 62 -3.01 -11.85 0.84
C GLU A 62 -3.79 -12.02 -0.48
N PRO A 63 -4.99 -12.65 -0.52
CA PRO A 63 -5.73 -12.79 -1.76
C PRO A 63 -6.24 -11.47 -2.35
N MET A 64 -6.42 -10.42 -1.54
CA MET A 64 -6.78 -9.10 -2.05
C MET A 64 -5.66 -8.47 -2.88
N LEU A 65 -4.41 -8.68 -2.47
CA LEU A 65 -3.22 -8.19 -3.18
C LEU A 65 -2.89 -9.06 -4.39
N GLU A 66 -2.88 -10.38 -4.24
CA GLU A 66 -2.62 -11.33 -5.33
C GLU A 66 -3.61 -11.17 -6.49
N GLY A 67 -4.89 -10.97 -6.17
CA GLY A 67 -5.93 -10.68 -7.16
C GLY A 67 -5.72 -9.39 -7.97
N LYS A 68 -4.71 -8.59 -7.60
CA LYS A 68 -4.27 -7.37 -8.30
C LYS A 68 -2.90 -7.50 -8.97
N GLY A 69 -2.34 -8.72 -9.03
CA GLY A 69 -1.06 -8.99 -9.67
C GLY A 69 0.16 -8.69 -8.81
N ILE A 70 -0.03 -8.45 -7.50
CA ILE A 70 1.06 -8.28 -6.54
C ILE A 70 1.57 -9.66 -6.13
N THR A 71 2.88 -9.83 -6.08
CA THR A 71 3.49 -11.02 -5.51
C THR A 71 3.52 -10.88 -3.98
N VAL A 72 2.97 -11.86 -3.26
CA VAL A 72 2.86 -11.81 -1.80
C VAL A 72 3.61 -12.98 -1.17
N TYR A 73 4.35 -12.70 -0.09
CA TYR A 73 4.99 -13.72 0.74
C TYR A 73 4.77 -13.46 2.22
N ARG A 74 4.53 -14.53 2.99
CA ARG A 74 4.48 -14.49 4.45
C ARG A 74 5.90 -14.65 5.01
N VAL A 75 6.27 -13.81 5.98
CA VAL A 75 7.57 -13.89 6.66
C VAL A 75 7.47 -14.36 8.12
N ASP A 76 6.28 -14.48 8.65
CA ASP A 76 5.96 -15.15 9.91
C ASP A 76 5.91 -16.69 9.74
N ASP A 77 5.45 -17.39 10.75
CA ASP A 77 5.05 -18.81 10.68
C ASP A 77 3.53 -18.89 10.61
N GLU A 78 2.98 -19.21 9.43
CA GLU A 78 1.54 -19.27 9.17
C GLU A 78 0.79 -20.28 10.06
N THR A 79 1.51 -21.21 10.71
CA THR A 79 0.93 -22.13 11.69
C THR A 79 0.87 -21.53 13.10
N GLY A 80 1.58 -20.41 13.33
CA GLY A 80 1.68 -19.75 14.62
C GLY A 80 2.51 -20.47 15.68
N GLN A 81 3.04 -21.66 15.36
CA GLN A 81 3.78 -22.47 16.33
C GLN A 81 5.13 -21.85 16.71
N THR A 82 5.70 -21.08 15.82
CA THR A 82 6.99 -20.43 16.03
C THR A 82 6.86 -18.92 15.99
N ASP A 83 7.28 -18.24 17.06
CA ASP A 83 7.52 -16.78 16.99
C ASP A 83 8.83 -16.54 16.22
N VAL A 84 8.70 -16.33 14.91
CA VAL A 84 9.84 -16.09 14.03
C VAL A 84 10.54 -14.80 14.46
N SER A 85 11.84 -14.86 14.73
CA SER A 85 12.58 -13.67 15.20
C SER A 85 12.56 -12.54 14.17
N LEU A 86 12.59 -11.29 14.64
CA LEU A 86 12.58 -10.10 13.79
C LEU A 86 13.69 -10.11 12.72
N ASN A 87 14.89 -10.57 13.09
CA ASN A 87 15.98 -10.73 12.11
C ASN A 87 15.67 -11.78 11.04
N ALA A 88 15.03 -12.90 11.41
CA ALA A 88 14.66 -13.93 10.46
C ALA A 88 13.56 -13.43 9.50
N ARG A 89 12.59 -12.65 9.99
CA ARG A 89 11.57 -11.98 9.16
C ARG A 89 12.23 -11.03 8.15
N LEU A 90 13.20 -10.21 8.59
CA LEU A 90 13.97 -9.33 7.71
C LEU A 90 14.73 -10.12 6.63
N GLN A 91 15.45 -11.19 7.01
CA GLN A 91 16.20 -12.00 6.06
C GLN A 91 15.29 -12.68 5.02
N ARG A 92 14.12 -13.15 5.43
CA ARG A 92 13.10 -13.67 4.51
C ARG A 92 12.63 -12.60 3.53
N ALA A 93 12.29 -11.38 4.02
CA ALA A 93 11.87 -10.27 3.15
C ALA A 93 12.96 -9.89 2.13
N ILE A 94 14.22 -9.81 2.55
CA ILE A 94 15.35 -9.57 1.65
C ILE A 94 15.46 -10.70 0.60
N SER A 95 15.35 -11.96 1.02
CA SER A 95 15.48 -13.11 0.11
C SER A 95 14.36 -13.20 -0.92
N TYR A 96 13.18 -12.68 -0.60
CA TYR A 96 12.04 -12.58 -1.53
C TYR A 96 12.11 -11.35 -2.44
N GLY A 97 13.06 -10.44 -2.23
CA GLY A 97 13.14 -9.19 -2.99
C GLY A 97 11.96 -8.28 -2.71
N SER A 98 11.58 -8.16 -1.44
CA SER A 98 10.43 -7.35 -1.03
C SER A 98 10.62 -5.87 -1.35
N ASP A 99 9.63 -5.25 -1.99
CA ASP A 99 9.56 -3.80 -2.19
C ASP A 99 8.91 -3.13 -0.99
N LEU A 100 7.89 -3.79 -0.40
CA LEU A 100 7.14 -3.32 0.75
C LEU A 100 6.96 -4.42 1.79
N HIS A 101 7.17 -4.08 3.04
CA HIS A 101 6.86 -4.94 4.19
C HIS A 101 5.71 -4.38 5.03
N VAL A 102 4.73 -5.23 5.31
CA VAL A 102 3.52 -4.93 6.10
C VAL A 102 3.51 -5.79 7.36
N SER A 103 3.66 -5.17 8.52
CA SER A 103 3.59 -5.84 9.82
C SER A 103 2.26 -5.55 10.51
N ILE A 104 1.49 -6.59 10.80
CA ILE A 104 0.12 -6.52 11.32
C ILE A 104 0.12 -6.86 12.81
N HIS A 105 -0.43 -5.96 13.63
CA HIS A 105 -0.48 -6.06 15.08
C HIS A 105 -1.81 -5.61 15.65
N GLN A 106 -2.03 -5.91 16.95
CA GLN A 106 -3.09 -5.37 17.79
C GLN A 106 -2.49 -4.67 18.98
N ASN A 107 -3.06 -3.52 19.36
CA ASN A 107 -2.55 -2.68 20.43
C ASN A 107 -2.96 -3.18 21.84
N ALA A 108 -2.26 -2.72 22.85
CA ALA A 108 -2.61 -2.90 24.25
C ALA A 108 -1.97 -1.80 25.12
N THR A 109 -2.61 -1.44 26.23
CA THR A 109 -2.01 -0.56 27.25
C THR A 109 -1.36 -1.35 28.39
N GLY A 110 -1.47 -2.68 28.37
CA GLY A 110 -1.00 -3.60 29.39
C GLY A 110 -1.95 -4.78 29.55
N ASP A 111 -1.87 -5.45 30.69
CA ASP A 111 -2.60 -6.69 31.03
C ASP A 111 -3.89 -6.47 31.81
N THR A 112 -4.35 -5.23 31.90
CA THR A 112 -5.60 -4.85 32.58
C THR A 112 -6.52 -4.08 31.64
N TRP A 113 -7.82 -4.14 31.90
CA TRP A 113 -8.81 -3.40 31.12
C TRP A 113 -8.59 -1.89 31.19
N SER A 114 -8.76 -1.24 30.04
CA SER A 114 -8.61 0.20 29.86
C SER A 114 -9.66 0.76 28.89
N GLU A 115 -9.79 2.09 28.87
CA GLU A 115 -10.65 2.80 27.93
C GLU A 115 -9.92 3.19 26.61
N ALA A 116 -8.65 2.80 26.46
CA ALA A 116 -7.89 3.08 25.25
C ALA A 116 -8.49 2.31 24.07
N THR A 117 -8.72 3.02 22.97
CA THR A 117 -9.29 2.47 21.73
C THR A 117 -8.78 3.24 20.51
N GLY A 118 -9.01 2.69 19.33
CA GLY A 118 -8.64 3.29 18.04
C GLY A 118 -7.46 2.61 17.38
N THR A 119 -7.18 3.00 16.14
CA THR A 119 -6.11 2.44 15.30
C THR A 119 -4.96 3.41 15.13
N GLU A 120 -3.75 2.92 14.99
CA GLU A 120 -2.56 3.73 14.70
C GLU A 120 -1.59 3.00 13.78
N THR A 121 -0.75 3.74 13.08
CA THR A 121 0.23 3.19 12.16
C THR A 121 1.61 3.76 12.43
N TYR A 122 2.62 2.98 12.11
CA TYR A 122 4.02 3.36 12.28
C TYR A 122 4.79 3.25 10.97
N TYR A 123 5.62 4.24 10.70
CA TYR A 123 6.47 4.34 9.52
C TYR A 123 7.89 4.79 9.89
N SER A 124 8.80 4.82 8.93
CA SER A 124 10.13 5.43 9.08
C SER A 124 10.17 6.76 8.32
N CYS A 125 10.49 7.87 8.99
CA CYS A 125 10.74 9.15 8.34
C CYS A 125 12.00 9.14 7.45
N LEU A 126 12.82 8.08 7.54
CA LEU A 126 14.00 7.83 6.71
C LEU A 126 13.68 6.95 5.49
N GLY A 127 12.46 6.42 5.38
CA GLY A 127 11.95 5.66 4.24
C GLY A 127 11.45 6.56 3.12
N SER A 128 10.85 5.95 2.11
CA SER A 128 10.26 6.65 0.97
C SER A 128 9.11 7.57 1.37
N GLN A 129 8.74 8.50 0.51
CA GLN A 129 7.53 9.31 0.70
C GLN A 129 6.27 8.44 0.54
N GLU A 130 6.33 7.44 -0.33
CA GLU A 130 5.28 6.45 -0.56
C GLU A 130 4.99 5.66 0.73
N SER A 131 6.02 5.19 1.45
CA SER A 131 5.87 4.50 2.74
C SER A 131 5.20 5.38 3.81
N GLN A 132 5.56 6.66 3.86
CA GLN A 132 4.96 7.64 4.79
C GLN A 132 3.49 7.93 4.43
N GLU A 133 3.20 8.09 3.14
CA GLU A 133 1.85 8.31 2.64
C GLU A 133 0.96 7.08 2.82
N LEU A 134 1.52 5.87 2.59
CA LEU A 134 0.84 4.62 2.86
C LEU A 134 0.41 4.53 4.34
N ALA A 135 1.31 4.80 5.29
CA ALA A 135 0.98 4.80 6.71
C ALA A 135 -0.17 5.76 7.04
N ARG A 136 -0.16 6.95 6.43
CA ARG A 136 -1.21 7.96 6.61
C ARG A 136 -2.56 7.47 6.06
N GLN A 137 -2.58 6.90 4.86
CA GLN A 137 -3.81 6.38 4.24
C GLN A 137 -4.38 5.20 5.01
N VAL A 138 -3.53 4.26 5.42
CA VAL A 138 -3.95 3.10 6.23
C VAL A 138 -4.55 3.56 7.56
N ALA A 139 -3.92 4.50 8.28
CA ALA A 139 -4.47 5.04 9.53
C ALA A 139 -5.89 5.63 9.35
N GLN A 140 -6.11 6.34 8.24
CA GLN A 140 -7.41 6.93 7.93
C GLN A 140 -8.45 5.86 7.59
N LYS A 141 -8.13 4.95 6.66
CA LYS A 141 -9.07 3.92 6.18
C LYS A 141 -9.38 2.87 7.24
N MET A 142 -8.39 2.47 8.05
CA MET A 142 -8.65 1.57 9.19
C MET A 142 -9.68 2.17 10.14
N ALA A 143 -9.50 3.42 10.53
CA ALA A 143 -10.43 4.08 11.43
C ALA A 143 -11.84 4.20 10.83
N GLU A 144 -11.93 4.52 9.53
CA GLU A 144 -13.19 4.63 8.79
C GLU A 144 -13.90 3.27 8.67
N TYR A 145 -13.21 2.23 8.19
CA TYR A 145 -13.82 0.93 7.89
C TYR A 145 -14.14 0.12 9.14
N ILE A 146 -13.34 0.25 10.18
CA ILE A 146 -13.57 -0.38 11.50
C ILE A 146 -14.61 0.41 12.30
N GLY A 147 -14.81 1.69 12.01
CA GLY A 147 -15.72 2.56 12.76
C GLY A 147 -15.14 2.99 14.11
N THR A 148 -13.84 3.34 14.16
CA THR A 148 -13.13 3.65 15.39
C THR A 148 -12.34 4.96 15.29
N LYS A 149 -11.64 5.32 16.38
CA LYS A 149 -10.80 6.53 16.42
C LYS A 149 -9.52 6.35 15.62
N ASN A 150 -9.22 7.31 14.73
CA ASN A 150 -7.89 7.45 14.14
C ASN A 150 -6.92 8.10 15.15
N ARG A 151 -5.90 7.35 15.59
CA ARG A 151 -4.83 7.82 16.48
C ARG A 151 -3.62 8.36 15.71
N GLY A 152 -3.71 8.33 14.37
CA GLY A 152 -2.72 8.87 13.43
C GLY A 152 -1.61 7.90 13.06
N ASN A 153 -0.74 8.41 12.19
CA ASN A 153 0.50 7.77 11.78
C ASN A 153 1.69 8.39 12.55
N LYS A 154 2.67 7.57 12.95
CA LYS A 154 3.76 7.96 13.85
C LYS A 154 5.11 7.56 13.28
N ASP A 155 6.08 8.44 13.38
CA ASP A 155 7.46 8.08 13.07
C ASP A 155 8.02 7.13 14.13
N ALA A 156 8.51 5.98 13.68
CA ALA A 156 9.16 4.97 14.50
C ALA A 156 10.54 4.56 13.96
N SER A 157 11.16 5.44 13.17
CA SER A 157 12.46 5.22 12.53
C SER A 157 13.59 4.84 13.50
N GLN A 158 13.44 5.16 14.78
CA GLN A 158 14.43 4.83 15.83
C GLN A 158 13.93 3.80 16.85
N SER A 159 12.62 3.63 17.00
CA SER A 159 12.02 2.88 18.11
C SER A 159 11.61 1.45 17.75
N LEU A 160 11.11 1.20 16.53
CA LEU A 160 10.67 -0.12 16.12
C LEU A 160 11.67 -0.78 15.17
N PHE A 161 11.94 -2.08 15.40
CA PHE A 161 12.84 -2.86 14.56
C PHE A 161 12.36 -2.88 13.10
N ILE A 162 11.07 -3.14 12.89
CA ILE A 162 10.46 -3.27 11.56
C ILE A 162 10.72 -2.00 10.74
N THR A 163 10.27 -0.85 11.21
CA THR A 163 10.42 0.41 10.48
C THR A 163 11.88 0.87 10.34
N ARG A 164 12.73 0.51 11.29
CA ARG A 164 14.16 0.89 11.28
C ARG A 164 15.01 0.00 10.38
N GLU A 165 15.00 -1.32 10.61
CA GLU A 165 15.96 -2.21 9.96
C GLU A 165 15.53 -2.59 8.53
N PHE A 166 14.23 -2.69 8.26
CA PHE A 166 13.74 -2.90 6.90
C PHE A 166 14.03 -1.69 6.00
N THR A 167 13.79 -0.47 6.51
CA THR A 167 14.17 0.76 5.78
C THR A 167 15.67 0.82 5.48
N LYS A 168 16.55 0.44 6.44
CA LYS A 168 17.99 0.36 6.19
C LYS A 168 18.36 -0.68 5.12
N ALA A 169 17.57 -1.73 4.97
CA ALA A 169 17.73 -2.73 3.93
C ALA A 169 17.17 -2.30 2.56
N GLY A 170 16.61 -1.09 2.47
CA GLY A 170 16.01 -0.56 1.23
C GLY A 170 14.60 -1.07 0.97
N ILE A 171 13.92 -1.61 1.98
CA ILE A 171 12.53 -2.10 1.91
C ILE A 171 11.63 -1.07 2.59
N ASP A 172 10.61 -0.58 1.89
CA ASP A 172 9.56 0.20 2.54
C ASP A 172 8.86 -0.63 3.61
N ALA A 173 8.66 -0.09 4.80
CA ALA A 173 8.14 -0.88 5.90
C ALA A 173 7.24 -0.08 6.83
N ASN A 174 6.04 -0.61 7.05
CA ASN A 174 5.07 -0.06 7.96
C ASN A 174 4.57 -1.13 8.94
N LEU A 175 4.31 -0.70 10.18
CA LEU A 175 3.65 -1.51 11.18
C LEU A 175 2.30 -0.89 11.52
N TYR A 176 1.28 -1.70 11.55
CA TYR A 176 -0.08 -1.27 11.80
C TYR A 176 -0.60 -1.88 13.09
N GLU A 177 -1.10 -1.02 13.96
CA GLU A 177 -1.75 -1.40 15.21
C GLU A 177 -3.27 -1.24 15.05
N GLY A 178 -3.97 -2.35 15.13
CA GLY A 178 -5.41 -2.40 15.11
C GLY A 178 -6.03 -1.85 16.40
N LEU A 179 -7.06 -2.52 16.87
CA LEU A 179 -7.74 -2.14 18.10
C LEU A 179 -6.97 -2.58 19.36
N PHE A 180 -7.46 -2.21 20.54
CA PHE A 180 -6.80 -2.49 21.82
C PHE A 180 -7.29 -3.79 22.45
N MET A 181 -6.42 -4.77 22.63
CA MET A 181 -6.69 -6.02 23.35
C MET A 181 -6.97 -5.80 24.84
N SER A 182 -6.73 -4.60 25.34
CA SER A 182 -7.04 -4.15 26.70
C SER A 182 -8.35 -3.36 26.79
N ASN A 183 -9.18 -3.33 25.74
CA ASN A 183 -10.51 -2.70 25.75
C ASN A 183 -11.59 -3.73 25.45
N GLN A 184 -12.61 -3.83 26.32
CA GLN A 184 -13.65 -4.85 26.20
C GLN A 184 -14.47 -4.76 24.90
N GLN A 185 -14.77 -3.54 24.45
CA GLN A 185 -15.53 -3.33 23.20
C GLN A 185 -14.67 -3.67 21.99
N ASP A 186 -13.41 -3.26 21.98
CA ASP A 186 -12.45 -3.57 20.94
C ASP A 186 -12.23 -5.09 20.84
N VAL A 187 -12.07 -5.80 21.97
CA VAL A 187 -11.95 -7.27 22.01
C VAL A 187 -13.16 -7.96 21.40
N ALA A 188 -14.37 -7.48 21.69
CA ALA A 188 -15.59 -8.03 21.10
C ALA A 188 -15.61 -7.84 19.57
N GLN A 189 -15.14 -6.68 19.09
CA GLN A 189 -15.08 -6.37 17.66
C GLN A 189 -13.98 -7.17 16.95
N MET A 190 -12.78 -7.29 17.50
CA MET A 190 -11.66 -8.04 16.94
C MET A 190 -11.98 -9.52 16.65
N LYS A 191 -12.89 -10.13 17.40
CA LYS A 191 -13.32 -11.53 17.19
C LYS A 191 -14.13 -11.74 15.90
N THR A 192 -14.63 -10.68 15.27
CA THR A 192 -15.49 -10.76 14.10
C THR A 192 -14.69 -10.88 12.80
N ASP A 193 -15.28 -11.52 11.78
CA ASP A 193 -14.71 -11.53 10.42
C ASP A 193 -14.76 -10.15 9.78
N ASP A 194 -15.80 -9.37 10.08
CA ASP A 194 -15.97 -8.01 9.57
C ASP A 194 -14.78 -7.12 9.97
N TYR A 195 -14.30 -7.24 11.21
CA TYR A 195 -13.12 -6.51 11.66
C TYR A 195 -11.87 -6.86 10.85
N ALA A 196 -11.58 -8.16 10.73
CA ALA A 196 -10.38 -8.60 10.02
C ALA A 196 -10.43 -8.23 8.54
N ASN A 197 -11.59 -8.37 7.90
CA ASN A 197 -11.81 -7.98 6.51
C ASN A 197 -11.70 -6.45 6.33
N ALA A 198 -12.29 -5.64 7.19
CA ALA A 198 -12.18 -4.18 7.17
C ALA A 198 -10.74 -3.70 7.31
N TYR A 199 -9.98 -4.32 8.23
CA TYR A 199 -8.57 -4.02 8.44
C TYR A 199 -7.74 -4.37 7.20
N ALA A 200 -7.88 -5.60 6.67
CA ALA A 200 -7.18 -6.05 5.46
C ALA A 200 -7.51 -5.17 4.25
N LYS A 201 -8.78 -4.83 4.06
CA LYS A 201 -9.26 -3.95 2.99
C LYS A 201 -8.63 -2.56 3.08
N ALA A 202 -8.53 -1.98 4.28
CA ALA A 202 -7.88 -0.68 4.47
C ALA A 202 -6.41 -0.70 4.03
N ILE A 203 -5.68 -1.78 4.35
CA ILE A 203 -4.29 -1.96 3.91
C ILE A 203 -4.23 -2.14 2.39
N ALA A 204 -4.99 -3.08 1.83
CA ALA A 204 -4.94 -3.42 0.41
C ALA A 204 -5.24 -2.20 -0.48
N GLU A 205 -6.31 -1.48 -0.21
CA GLU A 205 -6.67 -0.30 -1.00
C GLU A 205 -5.66 0.84 -0.87
N SER A 206 -5.00 0.96 0.30
CA SER A 206 -3.96 1.96 0.48
C SER A 206 -2.69 1.61 -0.29
N ILE A 207 -2.27 0.33 -0.29
CA ILE A 207 -1.14 -0.15 -1.11
C ILE A 207 -1.41 0.10 -2.59
N LEU A 208 -2.57 -0.34 -3.08
CA LEU A 208 -2.96 -0.16 -4.49
C LEU A 208 -3.03 1.30 -4.91
N SER A 209 -3.39 2.19 -4.01
CA SER A 209 -3.43 3.63 -4.28
C SER A 209 -2.05 4.27 -4.26
N THR A 210 -1.20 3.87 -3.31
CA THR A 210 0.11 4.49 -3.07
C THR A 210 1.17 4.02 -4.06
N TYR A 211 1.24 2.70 -4.31
CA TYR A 211 2.26 2.07 -5.19
C TYR A 211 1.71 1.72 -6.58
N ARG A 212 0.79 2.50 -7.08
CA ARG A 212 0.08 2.17 -8.31
C ARG A 212 0.99 2.03 -9.53
N THR A 213 2.00 2.88 -9.67
CA THR A 213 2.95 2.85 -10.78
C THR A 213 3.87 1.63 -10.75
N GLU A 214 4.21 1.17 -9.57
CA GLU A 214 5.05 0.00 -9.34
C GLU A 214 4.28 -1.30 -9.58
N ILE A 215 2.96 -1.29 -9.28
CA ILE A 215 2.08 -2.45 -9.45
C ILE A 215 1.58 -2.59 -10.88
N SER A 216 1.28 -1.49 -11.55
CA SER A 216 0.72 -1.49 -12.90
C SER A 216 1.11 -0.22 -13.66
N ASN A 217 1.76 -0.38 -14.80
CA ASN A 217 2.02 0.70 -15.76
C ASN A 217 0.80 1.02 -16.65
N GLU A 218 -0.35 0.36 -16.41
CA GLU A 218 -1.55 0.56 -17.21
C GLU A 218 -2.20 1.91 -16.91
N PRO A 219 -2.57 2.67 -17.96
CA PRO A 219 -3.31 3.91 -17.78
C PRO A 219 -4.63 3.68 -17.02
N PHE A 220 -4.94 4.55 -16.09
CA PHE A 220 -6.19 4.50 -15.35
C PHE A 220 -6.96 5.82 -15.44
N THR A 221 -8.24 5.80 -15.10
CA THR A 221 -9.14 6.93 -15.25
C THR A 221 -9.58 7.46 -13.90
N VAL A 222 -9.48 8.77 -13.74
CA VAL A 222 -9.98 9.48 -12.56
C VAL A 222 -10.99 10.56 -12.95
N ARG A 223 -11.93 10.84 -12.05
CA ARG A 223 -12.82 12.00 -12.14
C ARG A 223 -12.39 13.04 -11.13
N VAL A 224 -12.21 14.28 -11.57
CA VAL A 224 -12.10 15.42 -10.65
C VAL A 224 -13.42 15.51 -9.88
N LYS A 225 -13.34 15.54 -8.55
CA LYS A 225 -14.55 15.52 -7.70
C LYS A 225 -15.48 16.67 -8.03
N LYS A 226 -16.78 16.38 -8.09
CA LYS A 226 -17.83 17.35 -8.47
C LYS A 226 -18.09 18.40 -7.40
N ASP A 227 -17.77 18.11 -6.16
CA ASP A 227 -17.95 18.97 -4.99
C ASP A 227 -16.78 19.92 -4.72
N LEU A 228 -15.76 19.92 -5.58
CA LEU A 228 -14.71 20.95 -5.53
C LEU A 228 -15.31 22.31 -5.91
N ASN A 229 -15.02 23.30 -5.09
CA ASN A 229 -15.45 24.69 -5.36
C ASN A 229 -14.58 25.40 -6.40
N GLU A 230 -13.45 24.80 -6.77
CA GLU A 230 -12.45 25.35 -7.68
C GLU A 230 -12.00 24.32 -8.70
N THR A 231 -11.37 24.78 -9.78
CA THR A 231 -10.74 23.91 -10.78
C THR A 231 -9.49 23.22 -10.20
N LEU A 232 -9.17 22.03 -10.70
CA LEU A 232 -7.92 21.34 -10.36
C LEU A 232 -6.80 21.84 -11.27
N THR A 233 -5.74 22.38 -10.67
CA THR A 233 -4.58 22.92 -11.39
C THR A 233 -3.76 21.79 -12.04
N ILE A 234 -3.36 21.99 -13.32
CA ILE A 234 -2.36 21.19 -14.03
C ILE A 234 -1.00 21.89 -13.90
N ARG A 235 0.07 21.13 -13.64
CA ARG A 235 1.43 21.65 -13.50
C ARG A 235 2.41 20.95 -14.44
N ASP A 236 3.50 21.61 -14.77
CA ASP A 236 4.58 21.06 -15.62
C ASP A 236 5.41 19.99 -14.91
N THR A 237 5.36 19.93 -13.59
CA THR A 237 6.05 18.92 -12.76
C THR A 237 5.10 18.29 -11.75
N ALA A 238 5.46 17.12 -11.23
CA ALA A 238 4.73 16.38 -10.19
C ALA A 238 4.92 17.03 -8.80
N HIS A 239 4.75 18.35 -8.69
CA HIS A 239 4.95 19.08 -7.44
C HIS A 239 4.17 20.41 -7.40
N TYR A 240 3.80 20.87 -6.19
CA TYR A 240 3.07 22.12 -5.98
C TYR A 240 3.82 23.39 -6.44
N THR A 241 5.14 23.33 -6.55
CA THR A 241 5.97 24.45 -7.03
C THR A 241 6.12 24.49 -8.56
N GLY A 242 5.63 23.47 -9.28
CA GLY A 242 5.62 23.47 -10.75
C GLY A 242 4.79 24.61 -11.31
N ASN A 243 5.15 25.08 -12.50
CA ASN A 243 4.39 26.12 -13.18
C ASN A 243 3.00 25.61 -13.58
N MET A 244 1.98 26.45 -13.46
CA MET A 244 0.64 26.11 -13.92
C MET A 244 0.62 26.07 -15.45
N THR A 245 0.16 24.94 -16.01
CA THR A 245 0.02 24.70 -17.45
C THR A 245 -1.44 24.66 -17.89
N GLY A 246 -2.37 24.59 -16.94
CA GLY A 246 -3.81 24.56 -17.23
C GLY A 246 -4.64 24.24 -15.99
N GLU A 247 -5.93 24.02 -16.23
CA GLU A 247 -6.92 23.71 -15.20
C GLU A 247 -7.93 22.68 -15.69
N ILE A 248 -8.50 21.91 -14.77
CA ILE A 248 -9.55 20.92 -15.03
C ILE A 248 -10.77 21.24 -14.17
N ALA A 249 -11.92 21.36 -14.81
CA ALA A 249 -13.17 21.62 -14.13
C ALA A 249 -13.64 20.42 -13.28
N PRO A 250 -14.34 20.65 -12.15
CA PRO A 250 -14.99 19.62 -11.37
C PRO A 250 -15.89 18.71 -12.23
N GLY A 251 -15.87 17.40 -11.97
CA GLY A 251 -16.63 16.40 -12.71
C GLY A 251 -15.96 15.90 -14.00
N THR A 252 -14.89 16.54 -14.46
CA THR A 252 -14.14 16.11 -15.65
C THR A 252 -13.45 14.78 -15.40
N VAL A 253 -13.48 13.91 -16.39
CA VAL A 253 -12.82 12.61 -16.40
C VAL A 253 -11.55 12.70 -17.21
N VAL A 254 -10.43 12.24 -16.64
CA VAL A 254 -9.11 12.23 -17.29
C VAL A 254 -8.43 10.89 -17.13
N THR A 255 -7.55 10.57 -18.08
CA THR A 255 -6.71 9.36 -18.03
C THR A 255 -5.32 9.73 -17.52
N ILE A 256 -4.85 9.00 -16.53
CA ILE A 256 -3.51 9.06 -15.97
C ILE A 256 -2.65 7.97 -16.61
N VAL A 257 -1.45 8.32 -17.02
CA VAL A 257 -0.51 7.41 -17.70
C VAL A 257 0.79 7.19 -16.92
N ASP A 258 0.98 7.94 -15.84
CA ASP A 258 2.16 7.86 -14.98
C ASP A 258 1.81 8.49 -13.63
N VAL A 259 2.45 8.07 -12.54
CA VAL A 259 2.25 8.63 -11.20
C VAL A 259 3.61 8.89 -10.54
N GLU A 260 3.76 10.07 -9.94
CA GLU A 260 4.94 10.45 -9.18
C GLU A 260 4.52 11.27 -7.97
N ASN A 261 4.93 10.86 -6.76
CA ASN A 261 4.70 11.61 -5.52
C ASN A 261 3.21 12.03 -5.28
N GLY A 262 2.25 11.18 -5.63
CA GLY A 262 0.82 11.49 -5.52
C GLY A 262 0.29 12.44 -6.60
N TRP A 263 1.06 12.67 -7.67
CA TRP A 263 0.67 13.39 -8.88
C TRP A 263 0.51 12.43 -10.04
N GLY A 264 -0.56 12.59 -10.81
CA GLY A 264 -0.84 11.81 -12.00
C GLY A 264 -0.54 12.59 -13.27
N LYS A 265 0.26 12.01 -14.17
CA LYS A 265 0.54 12.56 -15.50
C LYS A 265 -0.64 12.35 -16.43
N LEU A 266 -1.12 13.41 -17.02
CA LEU A 266 -2.23 13.37 -17.96
C LEU A 266 -1.83 12.73 -19.30
N LYS A 267 -2.63 11.82 -19.81
CA LYS A 267 -2.48 11.24 -21.16
C LYS A 267 -2.49 12.30 -22.26
N SER A 268 -3.14 13.44 -22.02
CA SER A 268 -3.15 14.58 -22.95
C SER A 268 -1.78 15.23 -23.14
N GLY A 269 -0.81 14.96 -22.29
CA GLY A 269 0.50 15.62 -22.29
C GLY A 269 0.51 17.02 -21.68
N LEU A 270 -0.61 17.52 -21.16
CA LEU A 270 -0.71 18.86 -20.60
C LEU A 270 0.07 19.04 -19.26
N GLY A 271 0.44 17.92 -18.61
CA GLY A 271 1.21 17.97 -17.39
C GLY A 271 0.66 17.02 -16.30
N TRP A 272 0.82 17.42 -15.05
CA TRP A 272 0.55 16.65 -13.86
C TRP A 272 -0.57 17.26 -13.02
N ILE A 273 -1.42 16.42 -12.42
CA ILE A 273 -2.45 16.84 -11.47
C ILE A 273 -2.27 16.10 -10.15
N ASN A 274 -2.64 16.71 -9.04
CA ASN A 274 -2.69 16.02 -7.75
C ASN A 274 -3.84 15.01 -7.76
N ILE A 275 -3.52 13.71 -7.60
CA ILE A 275 -4.50 12.61 -7.65
C ILE A 275 -4.88 12.09 -6.26
N SER A 276 -4.56 12.83 -5.18
CA SER A 276 -5.04 12.43 -3.85
C SER A 276 -6.57 12.37 -3.80
N GLY A 277 -7.10 11.50 -2.95
CA GLY A 277 -8.54 11.33 -2.77
C GLY A 277 -9.28 12.59 -2.31
N LYS A 278 -8.56 13.66 -1.99
CA LYS A 278 -9.12 15.00 -1.76
C LYS A 278 -9.67 15.63 -3.05
N PHE A 279 -9.00 15.43 -4.18
CA PHE A 279 -9.28 16.12 -5.45
C PHE A 279 -9.94 15.24 -6.49
N VAL A 280 -9.63 13.93 -6.48
CA VAL A 280 -10.14 13.01 -7.50
C VAL A 280 -10.74 11.75 -6.87
N GLU A 281 -11.58 11.09 -7.65
CA GLU A 281 -12.08 9.73 -7.42
C GLU A 281 -11.72 8.85 -8.61
N GLU A 282 -11.27 7.64 -8.38
CA GLU A 282 -11.03 6.68 -9.44
C GLU A 282 -12.36 6.16 -10.00
N ILE A 283 -12.41 5.98 -11.31
CA ILE A 283 -13.59 5.41 -11.98
C ILE A 283 -13.17 4.25 -12.88
N THR A 284 -13.90 3.15 -12.80
CA THR A 284 -13.81 2.06 -13.76
C THR A 284 -14.72 2.41 -14.93
N LEU A 285 -14.17 2.53 -16.13
CA LEU A 285 -14.98 2.62 -17.34
C LEU A 285 -15.46 1.20 -17.68
N ASN A 286 -16.76 0.94 -17.49
CA ASN A 286 -17.40 -0.32 -17.89
C ASN A 286 -17.47 -0.41 -19.42
#